data_5b8e9abd63e47aec3baf4cb557cb2d81
#
_entry.id   5b8e9abd63e47aec3baf4cb557cb2d81
#
_cell.length_a   1.000
_cell.length_b   1.000
_cell.length_c   1.000
_cell.angle_alpha   90.00
_cell.angle_beta   90.00
_cell.angle_gamma   90.00
#
_symmetry.space_group_name_H-M   'P 1'
#
loop_
_entity.id
_entity.type
_entity.pdbx_description
1 polymer ?
#
loop_
_entity_poly.entity_id
_entity_poly.type
_entity_poly.pdbx_seq_one_letter_code
_entity_poly.pdbx_strand_id
1 'polypeptide(L)'
;MRTNALRLLAALFTLCVVAAACGDHEAAEVTPLDDVSNMEAIDEKHDHGDHEDHDHDDHDDHGDHGQDHGSPVEFEGAAVPALGVSVEPDPAGGINITVNTTNFAVVPEAASTAHVEGEGHFHLDVDGTKVQRFYNEAIYFAGVTEGEVTVMVELSANDHRTYAVDGEPIVAMVTVDVPPHDHGAHSHGDAGQVAWAGEAPQMAIEVVEDPKSGYNALITVDGMTLSAENVNGDNVDGEGHLHLHVNGQKVGRLYGDATHIPVLPVGEVEITVGAFANDHSAYVIDGEPIEASTSIVVAS
;
A
#
# COMPACT_ATOMS: atom_id res chain seq x y z
N MET A 1 -0.26 47.47 39.43
CA MET A 1 -1.21 46.55 40.07
C MET A 1 -2.31 46.24 39.08
N ARG A 2 -2.22 45.10 38.37
CA ARG A 2 -3.31 44.48 37.61
C ARG A 2 -3.11 42.96 37.70
N THR A 3 -3.96 42.32 38.47
CA THR A 3 -4.02 40.89 38.74
C THR A 3 -4.72 40.18 37.57
N ASN A 4 -4.02 39.25 36.89
CA ASN A 4 -4.62 38.35 35.91
C ASN A 4 -5.09 37.08 36.63
N ALA A 5 -6.40 36.83 36.58
CA ALA A 5 -7.03 35.63 37.10
C ALA A 5 -6.92 34.50 36.07
N LEU A 6 -6.24 33.43 36.45
CA LEU A 6 -6.11 32.16 35.73
C LEU A 6 -7.43 31.37 35.89
N ARG A 7 -8.14 31.12 34.81
CA ARG A 7 -9.33 30.25 34.82
C ARG A 7 -8.90 28.80 34.52
N LEU A 8 -8.99 27.97 35.54
CA LEU A 8 -8.83 26.53 35.48
C LEU A 8 -10.12 25.93 34.93
N LEU A 9 -10.05 25.26 33.76
CA LEU A 9 -11.15 24.46 33.24
C LEU A 9 -10.89 23.02 33.68
N ALA A 10 -11.68 22.48 34.58
CA ALA A 10 -11.68 21.06 34.95
C ALA A 10 -12.59 20.31 34.00
N ALA A 11 -12.04 19.41 33.21
CA ALA A 11 -12.80 18.43 32.41
C ALA A 11 -13.12 17.22 33.30
N LEU A 12 -14.40 16.94 33.46
CA LEU A 12 -14.93 15.80 34.20
C LEU A 12 -14.94 14.58 33.24
N PHE A 13 -14.07 13.60 33.48
CA PHE A 13 -14.15 12.30 32.82
C PHE A 13 -15.18 11.42 33.55
N THR A 14 -16.23 11.06 32.84
CA THR A 14 -17.25 10.10 33.34
C THR A 14 -16.78 8.68 32.96
N LEU A 15 -16.40 7.92 33.99
CA LEU A 15 -16.03 6.52 33.87
C LEU A 15 -17.31 5.69 33.75
N CYS A 16 -17.60 5.11 32.56
CA CYS A 16 -18.63 4.09 32.42
C CYS A 16 -18.02 2.70 32.66
N VAL A 17 -18.37 2.10 33.80
CA VAL A 17 -18.11 0.68 34.08
C VAL A 17 -19.24 -0.13 33.45
N VAL A 18 -18.93 -0.95 32.45
CA VAL A 18 -19.84 -1.94 31.89
C VAL A 18 -19.52 -3.30 32.53
N ALA A 19 -20.47 -3.85 33.25
CA ALA A 19 -20.38 -5.15 33.86
C ALA A 19 -20.49 -6.24 32.78
N ALA A 20 -19.54 -7.17 32.75
CA ALA A 20 -19.58 -8.37 31.93
C ALA A 20 -20.67 -9.33 32.45
N ALA A 21 -21.59 -9.68 31.58
CA ALA A 21 -22.50 -10.82 31.77
C ALA A 21 -21.95 -12.01 30.99
N CYS A 22 -21.57 -13.07 31.68
CA CYS A 22 -21.22 -14.37 31.12
C CYS A 22 -22.42 -14.97 30.42
N GLY A 23 -22.30 -15.25 29.13
CA GLY A 23 -23.23 -16.10 28.39
C GLY A 23 -22.39 -17.12 27.61
N ASP A 24 -22.55 -18.39 27.98
CA ASP A 24 -21.98 -19.53 27.27
C ASP A 24 -22.57 -19.62 25.86
N HIS A 25 -21.73 -19.45 24.82
CA HIS A 25 -22.08 -19.86 23.47
C HIS A 25 -21.04 -20.86 22.97
N GLU A 26 -21.54 -22.03 22.61
CA GLU A 26 -20.80 -23.10 21.95
C GLU A 26 -20.05 -22.60 20.72
N ALA A 27 -18.78 -22.97 20.66
CA ALA A 27 -17.92 -22.74 19.52
C ALA A 27 -18.42 -23.53 18.30
N ALA A 28 -18.79 -22.83 17.24
CA ALA A 28 -18.97 -23.42 15.93
C ALA A 28 -17.60 -23.74 15.35
N GLU A 29 -17.37 -25.04 15.11
CA GLU A 29 -16.18 -25.59 14.47
C GLU A 29 -16.08 -25.05 13.03
N VAL A 30 -15.08 -24.21 12.76
CA VAL A 30 -14.75 -23.76 11.41
C VAL A 30 -13.80 -24.80 10.84
N THR A 31 -14.28 -25.61 9.91
CA THR A 31 -13.44 -26.52 9.11
C THR A 31 -12.53 -25.73 8.19
N PRO A 32 -11.22 -26.07 8.12
CA PRO A 32 -10.31 -25.50 7.15
C PRO A 32 -10.70 -25.92 5.73
N LEU A 33 -10.63 -24.98 4.78
CA LEU A 33 -10.74 -25.28 3.36
C LEU A 33 -9.42 -25.95 2.91
N ASP A 34 -9.47 -27.27 2.83
CA ASP A 34 -8.39 -28.08 2.24
C ASP A 34 -8.41 -27.95 0.71
N ASP A 35 -7.21 -27.69 0.20
CA ASP A 35 -6.62 -28.24 -1.02
C ASP A 35 -7.40 -28.23 -2.34
N VAL A 36 -7.13 -27.22 -3.15
CA VAL A 36 -7.44 -27.27 -4.61
C VAL A 36 -6.19 -27.67 -5.41
N SER A 37 -5.69 -28.87 -5.18
CA SER A 37 -4.75 -29.54 -6.07
C SER A 37 -5.41 -30.84 -6.58
N ASN A 38 -6.26 -30.73 -7.60
CA ASN A 38 -6.51 -31.79 -8.60
C ASN A 38 -7.50 -31.31 -9.65
N MET A 39 -7.02 -30.80 -10.77
CA MET A 39 -7.76 -30.85 -12.03
C MET A 39 -6.99 -31.74 -12.98
N GLU A 40 -7.43 -33.02 -13.00
CA GLU A 40 -7.01 -33.98 -14.02
C GLU A 40 -7.54 -33.57 -15.40
N ALA A 41 -6.65 -33.67 -16.39
CA ALA A 41 -6.95 -33.47 -17.79
C ALA A 41 -7.98 -34.50 -18.29
N ILE A 42 -9.07 -34.01 -18.86
CA ILE A 42 -9.98 -34.85 -19.63
C ILE A 42 -9.56 -34.77 -21.10
N ASP A 43 -8.99 -35.88 -21.58
CA ASP A 43 -8.70 -36.15 -22.99
C ASP A 43 -9.99 -36.65 -23.68
N GLU A 44 -10.61 -35.85 -24.52
CA GLU A 44 -11.65 -36.31 -25.45
C GLU A 44 -11.24 -36.03 -26.90
N LYS A 45 -10.86 -37.11 -27.55
CA LYS A 45 -10.77 -37.23 -29.02
C LYS A 45 -12.13 -37.02 -29.65
N HIS A 46 -12.25 -36.07 -30.57
CA HIS A 46 -13.27 -36.09 -31.60
C HIS A 46 -12.66 -35.92 -32.99
N ASP A 47 -13.17 -36.80 -33.82
CA ASP A 47 -12.87 -37.24 -35.15
C ASP A 47 -13.17 -36.17 -36.23
N HIS A 48 -12.51 -36.35 -37.38
CA HIS A 48 -12.45 -35.50 -38.56
C HIS A 48 -13.80 -35.26 -39.26
N GLY A 49 -13.97 -34.03 -39.74
CA GLY A 49 -14.96 -33.66 -40.74
C GLY A 49 -14.41 -32.52 -41.61
N ASP A 50 -14.06 -32.85 -42.86
CA ASP A 50 -13.63 -31.92 -43.91
C ASP A 50 -14.72 -30.90 -44.22
N HIS A 51 -14.40 -29.60 -44.26
CA HIS A 51 -15.11 -28.59 -45.03
C HIS A 51 -14.19 -27.41 -45.40
N GLU A 52 -14.00 -27.30 -46.67
CA GLU A 52 -13.77 -26.25 -47.65
C GLU A 52 -13.47 -24.81 -47.24
N ASP A 53 -12.46 -24.29 -47.91
CA ASP A 53 -11.91 -22.93 -48.00
C ASP A 53 -12.93 -21.80 -47.95
N HIS A 54 -12.76 -20.91 -46.99
CA HIS A 54 -13.19 -19.52 -47.12
C HIS A 54 -12.05 -18.60 -46.63
N ASP A 55 -11.45 -17.87 -47.56
CA ASP A 55 -10.61 -16.72 -47.35
C ASP A 55 -11.38 -15.68 -46.56
N HIS A 56 -10.98 -15.45 -45.32
CA HIS A 56 -11.36 -14.27 -44.56
C HIS A 56 -10.08 -13.59 -44.09
N ASP A 57 -9.90 -12.35 -44.55
CA ASP A 57 -8.90 -11.40 -44.08
C ASP A 57 -8.97 -11.30 -42.55
N ASP A 58 -7.98 -11.86 -41.89
CA ASP A 58 -7.80 -11.82 -40.44
C ASP A 58 -7.35 -10.41 -40.06
N HIS A 59 -8.29 -9.61 -39.61
CA HIS A 59 -7.99 -8.51 -38.69
C HIS A 59 -7.77 -9.14 -37.34
N ASP A 60 -6.50 -9.39 -36.98
CA ASP A 60 -6.07 -9.67 -35.62
C ASP A 60 -6.29 -8.42 -34.75
N ASP A 61 -7.53 -8.23 -34.34
CA ASP A 61 -7.88 -7.34 -33.24
C ASP A 61 -7.60 -8.09 -31.93
N HIS A 62 -6.31 -8.15 -31.57
CA HIS A 62 -5.91 -8.51 -30.22
C HIS A 62 -6.41 -7.41 -29.30
N GLY A 63 -7.62 -7.59 -28.78
CA GLY A 63 -8.19 -6.75 -27.75
C GLY A 63 -7.23 -6.66 -26.58
N ASP A 64 -6.45 -5.58 -26.61
CA ASP A 64 -5.71 -5.07 -25.47
C ASP A 64 -6.73 -4.79 -24.36
N HIS A 65 -6.78 -5.66 -23.35
CA HIS A 65 -7.48 -5.40 -22.11
C HIS A 65 -6.68 -4.41 -21.23
N GLY A 66 -5.90 -3.53 -21.86
CA GLY A 66 -5.33 -2.36 -21.25
C GLY A 66 -6.48 -1.48 -20.72
N GLN A 67 -6.51 -1.24 -19.44
CA GLN A 67 -7.37 -0.22 -18.86
C GLN A 67 -7.10 1.08 -19.63
N ASP A 68 -8.15 1.70 -20.16
CA ASP A 68 -8.11 2.92 -20.94
C ASP A 68 -7.54 4.08 -20.08
N HIS A 69 -6.22 4.13 -20.05
CA HIS A 69 -5.47 5.25 -19.51
C HIS A 69 -5.46 6.32 -20.58
N GLY A 70 -6.45 7.13 -20.71
CA GLY A 70 -6.56 8.20 -21.72
C GLY A 70 -5.20 8.65 -22.29
N SER A 71 -5.17 9.36 -23.38
CA SER A 71 -3.91 9.83 -23.96
C SER A 71 -3.03 10.49 -22.88
N PRO A 72 -1.72 10.28 -22.88
CA PRO A 72 -0.81 10.94 -21.93
C PRO A 72 -1.04 12.45 -21.86
N VAL A 73 -0.73 13.05 -20.73
CA VAL A 73 -0.78 14.50 -20.57
C VAL A 73 0.62 15.07 -20.79
N GLU A 74 0.75 15.92 -21.81
CA GLU A 74 2.02 16.61 -22.05
C GLU A 74 2.31 17.61 -20.94
N PHE A 75 3.54 17.57 -20.43
CA PHE A 75 4.01 18.54 -19.46
C PHE A 75 4.44 19.82 -20.18
N GLU A 76 3.75 20.90 -19.92
CA GLU A 76 3.98 22.20 -20.60
C GLU A 76 4.87 23.16 -19.78
N GLY A 77 5.22 22.79 -18.53
CA GLY A 77 6.01 23.61 -17.64
C GLY A 77 7.49 23.76 -18.05
N ALA A 78 8.10 24.84 -17.61
CA ALA A 78 9.51 25.09 -17.89
C ALA A 78 10.49 24.19 -17.14
N ALA A 79 10.08 23.64 -16.01
CA ALA A 79 10.89 22.76 -15.15
C ALA A 79 10.36 21.31 -15.29
N VAL A 80 10.83 20.61 -16.30
CA VAL A 80 10.43 19.22 -16.59
C VAL A 80 10.65 18.33 -15.39
N PRO A 81 9.65 17.50 -15.00
CA PRO A 81 9.83 16.50 -13.97
C PRO A 81 10.88 15.46 -14.35
N ALA A 82 11.64 15.00 -13.36
CA ALA A 82 12.54 13.87 -13.53
C ALA A 82 12.19 12.80 -12.50
N LEU A 83 12.35 11.55 -12.91
CA LEU A 83 12.03 10.36 -12.13
C LEU A 83 13.22 9.41 -12.13
N GLY A 84 13.65 8.98 -10.96
CA GLY A 84 14.60 7.89 -10.76
C GLY A 84 14.01 6.83 -9.85
N VAL A 85 14.38 5.57 -10.06
CA VAL A 85 13.93 4.44 -9.24
C VAL A 85 15.12 3.56 -8.87
N SER A 86 15.13 3.06 -7.64
CA SER A 86 15.99 1.97 -7.18
C SER A 86 15.14 0.88 -6.52
N VAL A 87 15.58 -0.37 -6.67
CA VAL A 87 14.85 -1.54 -6.18
C VAL A 87 15.82 -2.46 -5.49
N GLU A 88 15.47 -2.91 -4.28
CA GLU A 88 16.24 -3.87 -3.50
C GLU A 88 15.34 -5.01 -3.04
N PRO A 89 15.78 -6.29 -3.17
CA PRO A 89 15.05 -7.41 -2.60
C PRO A 89 14.95 -7.27 -1.07
N ASP A 90 13.77 -7.56 -0.51
CA ASP A 90 13.59 -7.60 0.92
C ASP A 90 13.96 -8.99 1.46
N PRO A 91 14.78 -9.10 2.52
CA PRO A 91 15.17 -10.40 3.08
C PRO A 91 14.01 -11.28 3.55
N ALA A 92 12.87 -10.68 3.90
CA ALA A 92 11.66 -11.38 4.30
C ALA A 92 10.74 -11.74 3.10
N GLY A 93 11.21 -11.51 1.87
CA GLY A 93 10.45 -11.66 0.63
C GLY A 93 9.84 -10.33 0.16
N GLY A 94 9.60 -10.23 -1.15
CA GLY A 94 9.17 -8.97 -1.76
C GLY A 94 10.33 -8.06 -2.14
N ILE A 95 10.02 -6.80 -2.44
CA ILE A 95 10.97 -5.77 -2.84
C ILE A 95 10.68 -4.43 -2.15
N ASN A 96 11.72 -3.70 -1.83
CA ASN A 96 11.68 -2.31 -1.42
C ASN A 96 12.03 -1.44 -2.63
N ILE A 97 11.16 -0.48 -2.94
CA ILE A 97 11.30 0.42 -4.09
C ILE A 97 11.45 1.84 -3.55
N THR A 98 12.51 2.52 -3.98
CA THR A 98 12.72 3.94 -3.66
C THR A 98 12.65 4.76 -4.92
N VAL A 99 11.94 5.88 -4.86
CA VAL A 99 11.70 6.81 -5.97
C VAL A 99 12.29 8.16 -5.63
N ASN A 100 12.95 8.76 -6.60
CA ASN A 100 13.44 10.13 -6.51
C ASN A 100 12.79 10.97 -7.60
N THR A 101 12.21 12.10 -7.23
CA THR A 101 11.63 13.03 -8.20
C THR A 101 12.19 14.44 -8.04
N THR A 102 12.20 15.20 -9.13
CA THR A 102 12.43 16.64 -9.14
C THR A 102 11.33 17.32 -9.94
N ASN A 103 10.95 18.52 -9.56
CA ASN A 103 9.92 19.33 -10.23
C ASN A 103 8.55 18.63 -10.32
N PHE A 104 8.23 17.78 -9.35
CA PHE A 104 6.97 17.06 -9.25
C PHE A 104 6.49 17.06 -7.79
N ALA A 105 5.22 17.33 -7.57
CA ALA A 105 4.59 17.30 -6.27
C ALA A 105 3.66 16.09 -6.17
N VAL A 106 3.93 15.22 -5.22
CA VAL A 106 2.99 14.12 -4.89
C VAL A 106 1.91 14.68 -3.97
N VAL A 107 0.65 14.57 -4.39
CA VAL A 107 -0.51 15.15 -3.66
C VAL A 107 -1.58 14.07 -3.50
N PRO A 108 -1.51 13.26 -2.42
CA PRO A 108 -2.44 12.15 -2.21
C PRO A 108 -3.92 12.58 -2.18
N GLU A 109 -4.21 13.75 -1.61
CA GLU A 109 -5.55 14.30 -1.48
C GLU A 109 -6.16 14.73 -2.83
N ALA A 110 -5.31 14.96 -3.83
CA ALA A 110 -5.72 15.34 -5.17
C ALA A 110 -5.85 14.14 -6.13
N ALA A 111 -5.54 12.93 -5.68
CA ALA A 111 -5.68 11.73 -6.49
C ALA A 111 -7.12 11.54 -6.97
N SER A 112 -7.29 11.12 -8.22
CA SER A 112 -8.60 10.97 -8.89
C SER A 112 -9.41 12.26 -9.04
N THR A 113 -8.76 13.42 -8.96
CA THR A 113 -9.37 14.73 -9.23
C THR A 113 -8.91 15.30 -10.59
N ALA A 114 -9.29 16.54 -10.87
CA ALA A 114 -8.85 17.21 -12.08
C ALA A 114 -7.32 17.41 -12.10
N HIS A 115 -6.74 17.27 -13.28
CA HIS A 115 -5.31 17.50 -13.51
C HIS A 115 -4.88 18.90 -13.04
N VAL A 116 -3.76 18.93 -12.32
CA VAL A 116 -2.99 20.13 -12.02
C VAL A 116 -1.56 19.86 -12.47
N GLU A 117 -0.98 20.74 -13.28
CA GLU A 117 0.34 20.52 -13.83
C GLU A 117 1.42 20.43 -12.76
N GLY A 118 2.27 19.40 -12.86
CA GLY A 118 3.32 19.13 -11.90
C GLY A 118 2.89 18.46 -10.61
N GLU A 119 1.59 18.14 -10.48
CA GLU A 119 1.03 17.39 -9.35
C GLU A 119 0.55 16.01 -9.78
N GLY A 120 0.62 15.05 -8.85
CA GLY A 120 0.09 13.71 -9.10
C GLY A 120 0.57 12.66 -8.10
N HIS A 121 0.82 11.45 -8.61
CA HIS A 121 1.20 10.29 -7.84
C HIS A 121 2.02 9.32 -8.70
N PHE A 122 2.45 8.21 -8.11
CA PHE A 122 3.18 7.16 -8.82
C PHE A 122 2.29 5.97 -9.12
N HIS A 123 2.49 5.35 -10.26
CA HIS A 123 2.01 4.00 -10.54
C HIS A 123 3.17 3.02 -10.60
N LEU A 124 2.96 1.85 -10.02
CA LEU A 124 3.90 0.73 -10.03
C LEU A 124 3.41 -0.35 -10.98
N ASP A 125 4.28 -0.74 -11.89
CA ASP A 125 4.13 -1.93 -12.72
C ASP A 125 5.23 -2.93 -12.37
N VAL A 126 4.85 -4.19 -12.31
CA VAL A 126 5.76 -5.32 -12.10
C VAL A 126 5.54 -6.32 -13.23
N ASP A 127 6.61 -6.62 -13.97
CA ASP A 127 6.59 -7.51 -15.14
C ASP A 127 5.50 -7.15 -16.17
N GLY A 128 5.34 -5.83 -16.41
CA GLY A 128 4.35 -5.27 -17.34
C GLY A 128 2.91 -5.27 -16.85
N THR A 129 2.68 -5.61 -15.58
CA THR A 129 1.35 -5.55 -14.97
C THR A 129 1.30 -4.39 -13.96
N LYS A 130 0.33 -3.48 -14.12
CA LYS A 130 0.07 -2.44 -13.14
C LYS A 130 -0.46 -3.06 -11.86
N VAL A 131 0.26 -2.88 -10.76
CA VAL A 131 -0.05 -3.55 -9.49
C VAL A 131 -0.59 -2.61 -8.43
N GLN A 132 -0.11 -1.36 -8.39
CA GLN A 132 -0.65 -0.39 -7.43
C GLN A 132 -0.29 1.06 -7.78
N ARG A 133 -0.96 1.97 -7.11
CA ARG A 133 -0.66 3.39 -7.04
C ARG A 133 -0.08 3.69 -5.65
N PHE A 134 0.85 4.64 -5.58
CA PHE A 134 1.46 5.03 -4.30
C PHE A 134 1.83 6.52 -4.28
N TYR A 135 2.13 7.03 -3.07
CA TYR A 135 2.26 8.47 -2.81
C TYR A 135 3.55 8.85 -2.09
N ASN A 136 4.41 7.91 -1.76
CA ASN A 136 5.60 8.13 -0.96
C ASN A 136 6.87 7.89 -1.78
N GLU A 137 7.99 8.44 -1.34
CA GLU A 137 9.30 8.20 -1.97
C GLU A 137 9.80 6.76 -1.81
N ALA A 138 9.16 5.96 -0.95
CA ALA A 138 9.49 4.55 -0.80
C ALA A 138 8.24 3.72 -0.54
N ILE A 139 8.23 2.50 -1.08
CA ILE A 139 7.19 1.50 -0.85
C ILE A 139 7.79 0.10 -0.72
N TYR A 140 7.08 -0.77 -0.02
CA TYR A 140 7.29 -2.20 -0.01
C TYR A 140 6.22 -2.91 -0.84
N PHE A 141 6.65 -3.83 -1.72
CA PHE A 141 5.76 -4.65 -2.52
C PHE A 141 6.06 -6.14 -2.32
N ALA A 142 5.10 -6.88 -1.76
CA ALA A 142 5.24 -8.30 -1.44
C ALA A 142 4.94 -9.24 -2.62
N GLY A 143 4.30 -8.74 -3.67
CA GLY A 143 3.71 -9.54 -4.75
C GLY A 143 4.70 -9.98 -5.84
N VAL A 144 5.98 -10.22 -5.51
CA VAL A 144 6.99 -10.71 -6.44
C VAL A 144 7.37 -12.16 -6.13
N THR A 145 7.77 -12.90 -7.17
CA THR A 145 8.35 -14.24 -7.06
C THR A 145 9.87 -14.17 -7.16
N GLU A 146 10.56 -15.25 -6.78
CA GLU A 146 11.99 -15.40 -7.00
C GLU A 146 12.36 -15.34 -8.50
N GLY A 147 13.55 -14.83 -8.79
CA GLY A 147 14.08 -14.66 -10.15
C GLY A 147 14.13 -13.21 -10.60
N GLU A 148 14.32 -13.02 -11.92
CA GLU A 148 14.40 -11.71 -12.53
C GLU A 148 13.03 -11.04 -12.58
N VAL A 149 12.91 -9.86 -11.99
CA VAL A 149 11.69 -9.05 -11.92
C VAL A 149 11.96 -7.67 -12.50
N THR A 150 11.11 -7.22 -13.40
CA THR A 150 11.18 -5.87 -13.98
C THR A 150 10.17 -4.97 -13.28
N VAL A 151 10.67 -3.90 -12.67
CA VAL A 151 9.90 -2.88 -11.97
C VAL A 151 9.89 -1.61 -12.81
N MET A 152 8.72 -1.07 -13.11
CA MET A 152 8.55 0.22 -13.74
C MET A 152 7.70 1.13 -12.83
N VAL A 153 8.16 2.37 -12.70
CA VAL A 153 7.40 3.43 -12.04
C VAL A 153 7.12 4.52 -13.06
N GLU A 154 5.89 5.01 -13.09
CA GLU A 154 5.48 6.13 -13.93
C GLU A 154 4.99 7.32 -13.09
N LEU A 155 5.20 8.54 -13.60
CA LEU A 155 4.55 9.73 -13.08
C LEU A 155 3.13 9.84 -13.65
N SER A 156 2.15 9.78 -12.76
CA SER A 156 0.74 9.94 -13.11
C SER A 156 0.19 11.26 -12.60
N ALA A 157 -0.56 11.96 -13.43
CA ALA A 157 -1.30 13.15 -13.06
C ALA A 157 -2.45 12.82 -12.09
N ASN A 158 -3.05 13.81 -11.46
CA ASN A 158 -4.17 13.61 -10.52
C ASN A 158 -5.34 12.83 -11.14
N ASP A 159 -5.58 12.97 -12.44
CA ASP A 159 -6.62 12.25 -13.18
C ASP A 159 -6.19 10.88 -13.74
N HIS A 160 -5.02 10.38 -13.33
CA HIS A 160 -4.40 9.10 -13.69
C HIS A 160 -3.83 9.00 -15.12
N ARG A 161 -3.79 10.07 -15.88
CA ARG A 161 -3.06 10.05 -17.14
C ARG A 161 -1.56 10.09 -16.88
N THR A 162 -0.79 9.33 -17.64
CA THR A 162 0.68 9.35 -17.54
C THR A 162 1.22 10.69 -18.03
N TYR A 163 2.14 11.31 -17.31
CA TYR A 163 2.88 12.48 -17.80
C TYR A 163 3.81 12.11 -18.93
N ALA A 164 3.88 12.96 -19.95
CA ALA A 164 4.77 12.82 -21.06
C ALA A 164 5.51 14.14 -21.37
N VAL A 165 6.66 14.05 -22.04
CA VAL A 165 7.42 15.16 -22.58
C VAL A 165 7.79 14.84 -24.02
N ASP A 166 7.42 15.71 -24.95
CA ASP A 166 7.62 15.50 -26.39
C ASP A 166 7.03 14.15 -26.89
N GLY A 167 5.92 13.70 -26.30
CA GLY A 167 5.25 12.45 -26.61
C GLY A 167 5.81 11.21 -25.89
N GLU A 168 6.91 11.34 -25.15
CA GLU A 168 7.53 10.22 -24.42
C GLU A 168 7.07 10.22 -22.96
N PRO A 169 6.54 9.09 -22.43
CA PRO A 169 6.09 9.01 -21.04
C PRO A 169 7.25 9.17 -20.05
N ILE A 170 6.99 9.83 -18.92
CA ILE A 170 7.95 9.95 -17.83
C ILE A 170 7.90 8.70 -16.97
N VAL A 171 8.78 7.75 -17.27
CA VAL A 171 8.89 6.46 -16.59
C VAL A 171 10.33 6.17 -16.19
N ALA A 172 10.51 5.38 -15.15
CA ALA A 172 11.80 4.81 -14.78
C ALA A 172 11.66 3.29 -14.59
N MET A 173 12.64 2.52 -15.05
CA MET A 173 12.59 1.06 -15.06
C MET A 173 13.88 0.48 -14.50
N VAL A 174 13.75 -0.56 -13.68
CA VAL A 174 14.85 -1.34 -13.11
C VAL A 174 14.49 -2.82 -13.14
N THR A 175 15.48 -3.65 -13.53
CA THR A 175 15.38 -5.10 -13.38
C THR A 175 16.23 -5.53 -12.20
N VAL A 176 15.66 -6.36 -11.32
CA VAL A 176 16.30 -6.89 -10.12
C VAL A 176 16.18 -8.41 -10.07
N ASP A 177 17.20 -9.09 -9.56
CA ASP A 177 17.14 -10.53 -9.28
C ASP A 177 16.69 -10.74 -7.83
N VAL A 178 15.48 -11.27 -7.65
CA VAL A 178 14.90 -11.56 -6.33
C VAL A 178 15.38 -12.94 -5.89
N PRO A 179 16.18 -13.04 -4.82
CA PRO A 179 16.70 -14.32 -4.36
C PRO A 179 15.58 -15.22 -3.82
N PRO A 180 15.76 -16.53 -3.85
CA PRO A 180 14.88 -17.46 -3.14
C PRO A 180 14.82 -17.08 -1.66
N HIS A 181 13.62 -16.98 -1.11
CA HIS A 181 13.41 -16.78 0.31
C HIS A 181 12.68 -17.99 0.91
N ASP A 182 13.09 -18.37 2.11
CA ASP A 182 12.48 -19.51 2.82
C ASP A 182 11.17 -19.08 3.48
N HIS A 183 10.05 -19.45 2.88
CA HIS A 183 8.70 -19.21 3.43
C HIS A 183 8.50 -19.85 4.82
N GLY A 184 9.41 -20.71 5.28
CA GLY A 184 9.33 -21.41 6.57
C GLY A 184 10.07 -20.74 7.71
N ALA A 185 11.00 -19.82 7.45
CA ALA A 185 11.88 -19.28 8.46
C ALA A 185 11.45 -17.94 9.07
N HIS A 186 10.59 -17.22 8.39
CA HIS A 186 10.09 -15.92 8.85
C HIS A 186 8.58 -15.99 9.11
N SER A 187 8.24 -16.56 10.29
CA SER A 187 6.96 -16.31 10.91
C SER A 187 6.81 -14.78 11.01
N HIS A 188 5.84 -14.20 10.28
CA HIS A 188 5.40 -12.81 10.47
C HIS A 188 4.69 -12.61 11.83
N GLY A 189 4.94 -13.53 12.78
CA GLY A 189 4.50 -13.50 14.15
C GLY A 189 5.59 -12.86 14.99
N ASP A 190 5.28 -11.69 15.53
CA ASP A 190 5.90 -11.05 16.68
C ASP A 190 7.45 -11.01 16.66
N ALA A 191 8.01 -10.21 15.78
CA ALA A 191 9.30 -9.60 16.06
C ALA A 191 9.07 -8.78 17.33
N GLY A 192 9.40 -9.25 18.47
CA GLY A 192 9.35 -8.67 19.80
C GLY A 192 8.65 -7.30 19.99
N GLN A 193 8.83 -6.75 21.14
CA GLN A 193 8.43 -5.37 21.45
C GLN A 193 9.68 -4.58 21.84
N VAL A 194 9.75 -3.34 21.40
CA VAL A 194 10.77 -2.39 21.80
C VAL A 194 10.13 -1.18 22.45
N ALA A 195 10.61 -0.82 23.64
CA ALA A 195 10.08 0.35 24.33
C ALA A 195 10.48 1.62 23.59
N TRP A 196 9.51 2.49 23.32
CA TRP A 196 9.79 3.80 22.76
C TRP A 196 10.57 4.67 23.72
N ALA A 197 11.62 5.33 23.24
CA ALA A 197 12.45 6.21 24.05
C ALA A 197 11.99 7.68 23.88
N GLY A 198 11.59 8.31 24.97
CA GLY A 198 11.22 9.72 24.99
C GLY A 198 9.72 10.01 24.97
N GLU A 199 9.32 11.14 24.39
CA GLU A 199 7.91 11.53 24.26
C GLU A 199 7.21 10.66 23.23
N ALA A 200 5.99 10.21 23.52
CA ALA A 200 5.21 9.37 22.61
C ALA A 200 4.96 10.08 21.27
N PRO A 201 5.18 9.42 20.14
CA PRO A 201 4.78 9.97 18.86
C PRO A 201 3.26 10.15 18.80
N GLN A 202 2.82 11.19 18.12
CA GLN A 202 1.40 11.41 17.85
C GLN A 202 1.08 10.81 16.49
N MET A 203 0.07 9.95 16.45
CA MET A 203 -0.37 9.30 15.22
C MET A 203 -1.87 9.49 15.02
N ALA A 204 -2.29 9.69 13.78
CA ALA A 204 -3.69 9.70 13.36
C ALA A 204 -3.82 9.11 11.97
N ILE A 205 -4.97 8.55 11.67
CA ILE A 205 -5.31 8.03 10.34
C ILE A 205 -6.69 8.52 9.91
N GLU A 206 -6.78 9.01 8.69
CA GLU A 206 -8.02 9.32 7.99
C GLU A 206 -8.11 8.45 6.74
N VAL A 207 -9.27 7.84 6.50
CA VAL A 207 -9.51 7.01 5.32
C VAL A 207 -10.67 7.59 4.55
N VAL A 208 -10.43 7.95 3.30
CA VAL A 208 -11.41 8.54 2.41
C VAL A 208 -11.61 7.65 1.18
N GLU A 209 -12.86 7.55 0.71
CA GLU A 209 -13.15 6.86 -0.55
C GLU A 209 -12.50 7.63 -1.72
N ASP A 210 -11.79 6.89 -2.59
CA ASP A 210 -11.22 7.48 -3.79
C ASP A 210 -12.30 7.59 -4.87
N PRO A 211 -12.45 8.76 -5.54
CA PRO A 211 -13.51 8.97 -6.53
C PRO A 211 -13.50 7.99 -7.71
N LYS A 212 -12.36 7.35 -8.00
CA LYS A 212 -12.23 6.39 -9.11
C LYS A 212 -12.34 4.94 -8.62
N SER A 213 -11.57 4.57 -7.60
CA SER A 213 -11.61 3.21 -7.05
C SER A 213 -10.85 3.10 -5.73
N GLY A 214 -11.38 2.31 -4.79
CA GLY A 214 -10.72 2.03 -3.51
C GLY A 214 -10.76 3.19 -2.53
N TYR A 215 -9.75 3.29 -1.68
CA TYR A 215 -9.67 4.24 -0.57
C TYR A 215 -8.26 4.80 -0.46
N ASN A 216 -8.13 6.05 -0.05
CA ASN A 216 -6.85 6.66 0.30
C ASN A 216 -6.78 6.79 1.83
N ALA A 217 -5.74 6.24 2.43
CA ALA A 217 -5.42 6.43 3.84
C ALA A 217 -4.36 7.53 3.96
N LEU A 218 -4.70 8.58 4.70
CA LEU A 218 -3.82 9.69 5.04
C LEU A 218 -3.43 9.56 6.51
N ILE A 219 -2.15 9.55 6.80
CA ILE A 219 -1.60 9.23 8.11
C ILE A 219 -0.78 10.42 8.60
N THR A 220 -1.07 10.89 9.78
CA THR A 220 -0.23 11.88 10.45
C THR A 220 0.68 11.16 11.43
N VAL A 221 1.98 11.41 11.35
CA VAL A 221 2.99 10.92 12.29
C VAL A 221 3.84 12.09 12.72
N ASP A 222 3.82 12.42 13.99
CA ASP A 222 4.66 13.46 14.59
C ASP A 222 5.50 12.87 15.73
N GLY A 223 6.80 13.14 15.72
CA GLY A 223 7.74 12.62 16.72
C GLY A 223 8.38 11.28 16.38
N MET A 224 8.13 10.71 15.17
CA MET A 224 8.80 9.54 14.65
C MET A 224 9.26 9.80 13.21
N THR A 225 10.44 9.31 12.84
CA THR A 225 10.94 9.36 11.47
C THR A 225 10.58 8.07 10.74
N LEU A 226 9.83 8.17 9.66
CA LEU A 226 9.57 7.03 8.77
C LEU A 226 10.75 6.84 7.82
N SER A 227 11.33 5.64 7.79
CA SER A 227 12.52 5.31 7.00
C SER A 227 12.37 3.96 6.32
N ALA A 228 12.67 3.93 5.02
CA ALA A 228 12.84 2.71 4.25
C ALA A 228 14.31 2.24 4.23
N GLU A 229 15.25 3.18 4.43
CA GLU A 229 16.70 2.93 4.29
C GLU A 229 17.23 1.94 5.32
N ASN A 230 16.73 2.04 6.57
CA ASN A 230 17.22 1.21 7.68
C ASN A 230 16.33 -0.01 7.98
N VAL A 231 15.29 -0.25 7.18
CA VAL A 231 14.41 -1.40 7.37
C VAL A 231 15.19 -2.73 7.28
N ASN A 232 14.80 -3.70 8.11
CA ASN A 232 15.50 -4.99 8.31
C ASN A 232 16.90 -4.86 8.95
N GLY A 233 17.30 -3.68 9.41
CA GLY A 233 18.57 -3.41 10.07
C GLY A 233 18.45 -3.23 11.58
N ASP A 234 19.52 -2.70 12.18
CA ASP A 234 19.55 -2.36 13.59
C ASP A 234 18.56 -1.22 13.90
N ASN A 235 17.93 -1.29 15.07
CA ASN A 235 17.01 -0.26 15.51
C ASN A 235 17.73 1.06 15.80
N VAL A 236 17.13 2.15 15.32
CA VAL A 236 17.55 3.51 15.56
C VAL A 236 16.45 4.20 16.37
N ASP A 237 16.81 4.84 17.49
CA ASP A 237 15.85 5.51 18.35
C ASP A 237 15.04 6.58 17.57
N GLY A 238 13.72 6.51 17.66
CA GLY A 238 12.83 7.46 16.99
C GLY A 238 12.62 7.21 15.49
N GLU A 239 13.14 6.13 14.95
CA GLU A 239 13.04 5.77 13.52
C GLU A 239 12.34 4.42 13.34
N GLY A 240 11.71 4.23 12.18
CA GLY A 240 11.09 2.96 11.81
C GLY A 240 10.10 3.10 10.66
N HIS A 241 9.08 2.26 10.66
CA HIS A 241 8.06 2.20 9.62
C HIS A 241 6.69 1.87 10.22
N LEU A 242 5.65 1.93 9.39
CA LEU A 242 4.29 1.60 9.83
C LEU A 242 3.86 0.25 9.24
N HIS A 243 3.07 -0.50 10.01
CA HIS A 243 2.28 -1.59 9.46
C HIS A 243 0.82 -1.18 9.38
N LEU A 244 0.23 -1.37 8.19
CA LEU A 244 -1.19 -1.17 7.95
C LEU A 244 -1.93 -2.48 8.16
N HIS A 245 -3.00 -2.43 8.94
CA HIS A 245 -3.90 -3.56 9.20
C HIS A 245 -5.33 -3.20 8.78
N VAL A 246 -6.03 -4.18 8.24
CA VAL A 246 -7.46 -4.13 7.94
C VAL A 246 -8.12 -5.27 8.71
N ASN A 247 -9.06 -4.94 9.61
CA ASN A 247 -9.71 -5.90 10.51
C ASN A 247 -8.70 -6.79 11.24
N GLY A 248 -7.58 -6.20 11.71
CA GLY A 248 -6.51 -6.89 12.42
C GLY A 248 -5.54 -7.69 11.55
N GLN A 249 -5.78 -7.81 10.24
CA GLN A 249 -4.84 -8.47 9.31
C GLN A 249 -3.87 -7.45 8.71
N LYS A 250 -2.57 -7.73 8.78
CA LYS A 250 -1.54 -6.92 8.13
C LYS A 250 -1.71 -6.98 6.61
N VAL A 251 -1.88 -5.82 5.99
CA VAL A 251 -2.05 -5.69 4.54
C VAL A 251 -0.91 -4.93 3.87
N GLY A 252 -0.06 -4.24 4.63
CA GLY A 252 1.05 -3.48 4.06
C GLY A 252 2.07 -3.01 5.07
N ARG A 253 3.21 -2.57 4.53
CA ARG A 253 4.27 -1.84 5.22
C ARG A 253 4.38 -0.47 4.56
N LEU A 254 4.44 0.59 5.36
CA LEU A 254 4.44 1.96 4.88
C LEU A 254 5.68 2.69 5.39
N TYR A 255 6.28 3.49 4.51
CA TYR A 255 7.44 4.34 4.79
C TYR A 255 7.12 5.83 4.68
N GLY A 256 5.84 6.18 4.58
CA GLY A 256 5.37 7.54 4.45
C GLY A 256 3.95 7.70 4.98
N ASP A 257 3.37 8.85 4.73
CA ASP A 257 2.16 9.36 5.36
C ASP A 257 0.88 9.17 4.53
N ALA A 258 0.96 8.45 3.39
CA ALA A 258 -0.23 8.16 2.59
C ALA A 258 -0.11 6.81 1.88
N THR A 259 -1.24 6.12 1.70
CA THR A 259 -1.30 4.90 0.89
C THR A 259 -2.66 4.73 0.23
N HIS A 260 -2.68 4.04 -0.91
CA HIS A 260 -3.91 3.61 -1.55
C HIS A 260 -4.26 2.18 -1.13
N ILE A 261 -5.53 1.97 -0.76
CA ILE A 261 -6.09 0.67 -0.42
C ILE A 261 -7.08 0.30 -1.53
N PRO A 262 -6.74 -0.60 -2.45
CA PRO A 262 -7.54 -0.83 -3.66
C PRO A 262 -8.90 -1.46 -3.38
N VAL A 263 -9.01 -2.27 -2.33
CA VAL A 263 -10.25 -2.96 -1.94
C VAL A 263 -10.35 -3.08 -0.44
N LEU A 264 -11.53 -2.79 0.10
CA LEU A 264 -11.89 -3.08 1.49
C LEU A 264 -13.10 -4.02 1.53
N PRO A 265 -13.22 -4.88 2.54
CA PRO A 265 -14.39 -5.75 2.70
C PRO A 265 -15.66 -4.93 2.95
N VAL A 266 -16.80 -5.43 2.46
CA VAL A 266 -18.11 -4.79 2.69
C VAL A 266 -18.48 -4.86 4.17
N GLY A 267 -19.05 -3.79 4.69
CA GLY A 267 -19.49 -3.66 6.08
C GLY A 267 -18.66 -2.69 6.90
N GLU A 268 -18.67 -2.83 8.21
CA GLU A 268 -17.83 -2.07 9.11
C GLU A 268 -16.40 -2.60 9.06
N VAL A 269 -15.44 -1.72 8.78
CA VAL A 269 -14.02 -2.06 8.58
C VAL A 269 -13.20 -1.19 9.51
N GLU A 270 -12.40 -1.84 10.36
CA GLU A 270 -11.38 -1.18 11.16
C GLU A 270 -10.06 -1.14 10.38
N ILE A 271 -9.46 0.04 10.32
CA ILE A 271 -8.16 0.27 9.70
C ILE A 271 -7.23 0.81 10.78
N THR A 272 -6.10 0.13 11.00
CA THR A 272 -5.12 0.47 12.03
C THR A 272 -3.75 0.62 11.41
N VAL A 273 -3.00 1.64 11.84
CA VAL A 273 -1.57 1.78 11.56
C VAL A 273 -0.81 1.69 12.88
N GLY A 274 0.15 0.78 12.96
CA GLY A 274 1.03 0.59 14.12
C GLY A 274 2.46 0.99 13.78
N ALA A 275 3.19 1.54 14.77
CA ALA A 275 4.59 1.92 14.65
C ALA A 275 5.52 0.73 14.93
N PHE A 276 6.48 0.49 14.05
CA PHE A 276 7.44 -0.61 14.13
C PHE A 276 8.87 -0.09 13.95
N ALA A 277 9.79 -0.66 14.72
CA ALA A 277 11.22 -0.42 14.60
C ALA A 277 11.79 -1.06 13.32
N ASN A 278 13.05 -0.76 13.00
CA ASN A 278 13.70 -1.25 11.78
C ASN A 278 13.81 -2.77 11.72
N ASP A 279 13.91 -3.46 12.86
CA ASP A 279 13.91 -4.93 12.98
C ASP A 279 12.49 -5.56 13.01
N HIS A 280 11.45 -4.78 12.74
CA HIS A 280 10.04 -5.14 12.81
C HIS A 280 9.49 -5.42 14.22
N SER A 281 10.21 -5.07 15.29
CA SER A 281 9.64 -5.07 16.63
C SER A 281 8.60 -3.97 16.77
N ALA A 282 7.45 -4.27 17.39
CA ALA A 282 6.42 -3.26 17.64
C ALA A 282 6.91 -2.23 18.67
N TYR A 283 6.78 -0.95 18.39
CA TYR A 283 7.01 0.08 19.37
C TYR A 283 5.91 0.10 20.43
N VAL A 284 6.30 0.13 21.69
CA VAL A 284 5.36 0.16 22.82
C VAL A 284 5.72 1.26 23.83
N ILE A 285 4.69 1.77 24.50
CA ILE A 285 4.82 2.63 25.69
C ILE A 285 4.05 1.97 26.83
N ASP A 286 4.72 1.73 27.95
CA ASP A 286 4.17 1.02 29.10
C ASP A 286 3.58 -0.38 28.74
N GLY A 287 4.09 -1.00 27.67
CA GLY A 287 3.65 -2.30 27.17
C GLY A 287 2.47 -2.27 26.20
N GLU A 288 1.92 -1.08 25.92
CA GLU A 288 0.84 -0.89 24.94
C GLU A 288 1.42 -0.47 23.58
N PRO A 289 0.94 -1.02 22.45
CA PRO A 289 1.39 -0.66 21.11
C PRO A 289 1.16 0.83 20.81
N ILE A 290 2.06 1.42 20.04
CA ILE A 290 1.88 2.76 19.49
C ILE A 290 1.15 2.62 18.16
N GLU A 291 -0.14 2.96 18.14
CA GLU A 291 -1.00 2.78 16.99
C GLU A 291 -2.09 3.86 16.88
N ALA A 292 -2.63 4.03 15.70
CA ALA A 292 -3.82 4.83 15.44
C ALA A 292 -4.81 4.01 14.60
N SER A 293 -6.11 4.12 14.91
CA SER A 293 -7.17 3.41 14.18
C SER A 293 -8.34 4.31 13.82
N THR A 294 -9.03 3.92 12.77
CA THR A 294 -10.29 4.50 12.34
C THR A 294 -11.22 3.38 11.86
N SER A 295 -12.53 3.64 11.87
CA SER A 295 -13.52 2.72 11.32
C SER A 295 -14.34 3.41 10.25
N ILE A 296 -14.57 2.71 9.15
CA ILE A 296 -15.44 3.17 8.07
C ILE A 296 -16.48 2.10 7.72
N VAL A 297 -17.57 2.51 7.08
CA VAL A 297 -18.60 1.59 6.57
C VAL A 297 -18.50 1.51 5.05
N VAL A 298 -18.10 0.35 4.54
CA VAL A 298 -18.00 0.07 3.11
C VAL A 298 -19.34 -0.40 2.58
N ALA A 299 -19.88 0.32 1.60
CA ALA A 299 -21.14 -0.03 0.97
C ALA A 299 -21.02 -1.30 0.11
N SER A 300 -22.17 -2.00 -0.08
CA SER A 300 -22.26 -3.19 -0.94
C SER A 300 -22.46 -2.83 -2.40
#